data_6cc993db85569e8ad1e0e5dcdc1d298b
#
_entry.id   6cc993db85569e8ad1e0e5dcdc1d298b
#
_cell.length_a   1.000
_cell.length_b   1.000
_cell.length_c   1.000
_cell.angle_alpha   90.00
_cell.angle_beta   90.00
_cell.angle_gamma   90.00
#
_symmetry.space_group_name_H-M   'P 1'
#
loop_
_entity.id
_entity.type
_entity.pdbx_description
1 polymer ?
#
loop_
_entity_poly.entity_id
_entity_poly.type
_entity_poly.pdbx_seq_one_letter_code
_entity_poly.pdbx_strand_id
1 'polypeptide(L)'
;MRVGRAVIAVVAVLGGALVGGTSALGASTPAGGSIDFLATGSANGGGKILVTGAIGDHGKTLNIDANGSPDPNGQHVKVTLTKGTFEVDANALDAKTNKASPIFNQATCSAALSATGPVTLLDGTGLYKGITGTVSVNISIGFLLPRYTSGKHKGQCNTGNNANPVAVSEQIHGTGTVQFG
;
A
#
# COMPACT_ATOMS: atom_id res chain seq x y z
N MET A 1 15.08 15.35 28.11
CA MET A 1 13.80 15.90 27.63
C MET A 1 12.76 14.80 27.72
N ARG A 2 11.76 14.97 28.61
CA ARG A 2 10.67 13.99 28.78
C ARG A 2 9.51 14.41 27.89
N VAL A 3 9.11 13.55 26.96
CA VAL A 3 7.93 13.78 26.11
C VAL A 3 6.71 13.18 26.82
N GLY A 4 5.75 14.02 27.13
CA GLY A 4 4.56 13.68 27.90
C GLY A 4 3.59 12.77 27.11
N ARG A 5 3.02 11.81 27.82
CA ARG A 5 1.93 10.94 27.35
C ARG A 5 0.64 11.75 27.27
N ALA A 6 0.06 11.83 26.07
CA ALA A 6 -1.31 12.31 25.91
C ALA A 6 -2.29 11.16 26.28
N VAL A 7 -3.07 11.42 27.33
CA VAL A 7 -4.17 10.54 27.75
C VAL A 7 -5.39 10.94 26.94
N ILE A 8 -5.90 10.05 26.10
CA ILE A 8 -7.19 10.24 25.43
C ILE A 8 -8.27 9.70 26.39
N ALA A 9 -9.10 10.62 26.87
CA ALA A 9 -10.26 10.29 27.69
C ALA A 9 -11.37 9.71 26.81
N VAL A 10 -11.77 8.47 27.06
CA VAL A 10 -12.96 7.85 26.49
C VAL A 10 -14.17 8.31 27.31
N VAL A 11 -15.05 9.06 26.68
CA VAL A 11 -16.36 9.42 27.25
C VAL A 11 -17.30 8.25 27.01
N ALA A 12 -17.66 7.52 28.06
CA ALA A 12 -18.73 6.53 28.04
C ALA A 12 -20.08 7.25 28.14
N VAL A 13 -20.91 7.19 27.12
CA VAL A 13 -22.32 7.57 27.18
C VAL A 13 -23.15 6.32 27.52
N LEU A 14 -23.66 6.27 28.72
CA LEU A 14 -24.67 5.31 29.19
C LEU A 14 -26.07 5.81 28.77
N GLY A 15 -26.88 4.92 28.24
CA GLY A 15 -28.32 5.09 28.33
C GLY A 15 -29.13 4.71 27.08
N GLY A 16 -29.95 3.68 27.21
CA GLY A 16 -31.10 3.46 26.38
C GLY A 16 -31.30 2.03 25.93
N ALA A 17 -31.94 1.22 26.77
CA ALA A 17 -32.47 -0.07 26.37
C ALA A 17 -33.66 0.14 25.41
N LEU A 18 -33.48 -0.18 24.13
CA LEU A 18 -34.57 -0.38 23.19
C LEU A 18 -34.60 -1.88 22.85
N VAL A 19 -35.66 -2.54 23.36
CA VAL A 19 -36.10 -3.86 22.89
C VAL A 19 -36.61 -3.68 21.48
N GLY A 20 -35.83 -4.10 20.50
CA GLY A 20 -36.19 -4.04 19.09
C GLY A 20 -35.54 -5.20 18.37
N GLY A 21 -36.35 -6.00 17.71
CA GLY A 21 -36.08 -7.24 17.03
C GLY A 21 -34.70 -7.31 16.35
N THR A 22 -34.01 -8.42 16.54
CA THR A 22 -32.81 -8.78 15.79
C THR A 22 -33.14 -9.00 14.33
N SER A 23 -33.28 -7.93 13.57
CA SER A 23 -33.09 -8.01 12.13
C SER A 23 -31.62 -8.40 11.96
N ALA A 24 -31.36 -9.62 11.52
CA ALA A 24 -30.08 -9.97 10.98
C ALA A 24 -29.79 -8.94 9.87
N LEU A 25 -28.92 -7.98 10.17
CA LEU A 25 -28.37 -7.09 9.15
C LEU A 25 -27.57 -8.00 8.22
N GLY A 26 -28.25 -8.53 7.19
CA GLY A 26 -27.56 -9.17 6.09
C GLY A 26 -26.49 -8.18 5.64
N ALA A 27 -25.24 -8.62 5.59
CA ALA A 27 -24.16 -7.80 5.07
C ALA A 27 -24.56 -7.41 3.64
N SER A 28 -25.07 -6.18 3.49
CA SER A 28 -25.39 -5.66 2.17
C SER A 28 -24.08 -5.55 1.39
N THR A 29 -24.11 -6.03 0.14
CA THR A 29 -23.01 -5.78 -0.80
C THR A 29 -22.67 -4.28 -0.73
N PRO A 30 -21.40 -3.90 -0.55
CA PRO A 30 -21.05 -2.49 -0.50
C PRO A 30 -21.55 -1.79 -1.77
N ALA A 31 -22.18 -0.64 -1.61
CA ALA A 31 -22.44 0.22 -2.75
C ALA A 31 -21.10 0.73 -3.30
N GLY A 32 -20.94 0.72 -4.61
CA GLY A 32 -19.76 1.32 -5.25
C GLY A 32 -19.62 2.80 -4.86
N GLY A 33 -18.43 3.36 -5.05
CA GLY A 33 -18.17 4.75 -4.70
C GLY A 33 -16.68 5.07 -4.64
N SER A 34 -16.38 6.26 -4.14
CA SER A 34 -15.00 6.71 -3.98
C SER A 34 -14.27 5.94 -2.90
N ILE A 35 -13.01 5.63 -3.18
CA ILE A 35 -12.06 5.09 -2.20
C ILE A 35 -10.82 5.95 -2.13
N ASP A 36 -10.20 5.92 -0.96
CA ASP A 36 -8.85 6.43 -0.70
C ASP A 36 -8.11 5.36 0.08
N PHE A 37 -6.85 5.10 -0.26
CA PHE A 37 -6.06 4.14 0.47
C PHE A 37 -4.62 4.60 0.71
N LEU A 38 -4.09 4.14 1.83
CA LEU A 38 -2.69 4.24 2.19
C LEU A 38 -2.13 2.84 2.39
N ALA A 39 -1.01 2.56 1.74
CA ALA A 39 -0.27 1.33 1.94
C ALA A 39 1.22 1.61 2.17
N THR A 40 1.87 0.68 2.85
CA THR A 40 3.33 0.66 3.01
C THR A 40 3.84 -0.60 2.35
N GLY A 41 4.89 -0.46 1.55
CA GLY A 41 5.60 -1.59 0.97
C GLY A 41 6.69 -2.13 1.88
N SER A 42 7.18 -3.30 1.55
CA SER A 42 8.38 -3.89 2.13
C SER A 42 9.25 -4.52 1.06
N ALA A 43 10.53 -4.65 1.34
CA ALA A 43 11.50 -5.28 0.43
C ALA A 43 11.14 -6.72 0.01
N ASN A 44 10.22 -7.36 0.71
CA ASN A 44 9.75 -8.73 0.41
C ASN A 44 8.44 -8.74 -0.41
N GLY A 45 8.05 -7.63 -1.01
CA GLY A 45 6.86 -7.54 -1.86
C GLY A 45 5.53 -7.61 -1.10
N GLY A 46 5.50 -7.23 0.17
CA GLY A 46 4.28 -7.19 0.97
C GLY A 46 4.17 -5.92 1.80
N GLY A 47 3.00 -5.65 2.38
CA GLY A 47 2.79 -4.45 3.17
C GLY A 47 1.50 -4.45 3.96
N LYS A 48 1.21 -3.32 4.59
CA LYS A 48 -0.07 -3.05 5.25
C LYS A 48 -0.86 -2.05 4.43
N ILE A 49 -2.18 -2.17 4.44
CA ILE A 49 -3.08 -1.27 3.73
C ILE A 49 -4.27 -0.89 4.61
N LEU A 50 -4.66 0.37 4.53
CA LEU A 50 -5.92 0.91 5.02
C LEU A 50 -6.68 1.49 3.84
N VAL A 51 -7.91 1.08 3.64
CA VAL A 51 -8.80 1.59 2.58
C VAL A 51 -10.01 2.25 3.23
N THR A 52 -10.25 3.49 2.89
CA THR A 52 -11.42 4.27 3.35
C THR A 52 -12.45 4.44 2.25
N GLY A 53 -13.54 5.16 2.51
CA GLY A 53 -14.63 5.36 1.56
C GLY A 53 -15.51 4.12 1.38
N ALA A 54 -15.85 3.74 0.14
CA ALA A 54 -16.78 2.66 -0.18
C ALA A 54 -16.34 1.27 0.33
N ILE A 55 -15.06 1.06 0.61
CA ILE A 55 -14.54 -0.21 1.16
C ILE A 55 -14.53 -0.19 2.70
N GLY A 56 -13.94 0.82 3.33
CA GLY A 56 -13.90 0.96 4.79
C GLY A 56 -13.32 -0.27 5.49
N ASP A 57 -12.08 -0.68 5.15
CA ASP A 57 -11.45 -1.89 5.68
C ASP A 57 -9.90 -1.76 5.68
N HIS A 58 -9.23 -2.71 6.31
CA HIS A 58 -7.77 -2.74 6.40
C HIS A 58 -7.22 -4.16 6.26
N GLY A 59 -5.93 -4.27 5.99
CA GLY A 59 -5.33 -5.58 5.83
C GLY A 59 -3.88 -5.55 5.36
N LYS A 60 -3.57 -6.45 4.44
CA LYS A 60 -2.23 -6.68 3.92
C LYS A 60 -2.22 -6.70 2.39
N THR A 61 -1.09 -6.35 1.83
CA THR A 61 -0.75 -6.51 0.42
C THR A 61 0.33 -7.57 0.26
N LEU A 62 0.36 -8.22 -0.88
CA LEU A 62 1.41 -9.16 -1.28
C LEU A 62 1.57 -9.08 -2.80
N ASN A 63 2.79 -8.83 -3.27
CA ASN A 63 3.08 -8.92 -4.70
C ASN A 63 3.02 -10.36 -5.16
N ILE A 64 2.39 -10.58 -6.31
CA ILE A 64 2.18 -11.90 -6.91
C ILE A 64 2.51 -11.86 -8.40
N ASP A 65 2.88 -13.01 -8.94
CA ASP A 65 2.97 -13.21 -10.38
C ASP A 65 1.56 -13.34 -11.04
N ALA A 66 1.52 -13.49 -12.34
CA ALA A 66 0.29 -13.68 -13.10
C ALA A 66 -0.49 -14.98 -12.77
N ASN A 67 0.13 -15.92 -12.05
CA ASN A 67 -0.51 -17.16 -11.59
C ASN A 67 -1.00 -17.06 -10.13
N GLY A 68 -0.83 -15.91 -9.49
CA GLY A 68 -1.21 -15.67 -8.10
C GLY A 68 -0.21 -16.18 -7.06
N SER A 69 0.99 -16.62 -7.49
CA SER A 69 2.07 -17.05 -6.59
C SER A 69 2.85 -15.84 -6.06
N PRO A 70 3.30 -15.88 -4.78
CA PRO A 70 4.11 -14.80 -4.22
C PRO A 70 5.36 -14.53 -5.06
N ASP A 71 5.52 -13.30 -5.52
CA ASP A 71 6.69 -12.82 -6.26
C ASP A 71 7.00 -11.38 -5.86
N PRO A 72 8.13 -11.09 -5.18
CA PRO A 72 8.51 -9.72 -4.82
C PRO A 72 8.62 -8.75 -6.02
N ASN A 73 8.85 -9.27 -7.22
CA ASN A 73 8.91 -8.51 -8.47
C ASN A 73 7.62 -8.61 -9.30
N GLY A 74 6.59 -9.24 -8.76
CA GLY A 74 5.31 -9.42 -9.45
C GLY A 74 4.62 -8.08 -9.68
N GLN A 75 3.95 -7.98 -10.82
CA GLN A 75 3.23 -6.77 -11.23
C GLN A 75 1.75 -6.79 -10.84
N HIS A 76 1.32 -7.83 -10.17
CA HIS A 76 0.02 -7.94 -9.53
C HIS A 76 0.19 -7.85 -8.01
N VAL A 77 -0.81 -7.28 -7.35
CA VAL A 77 -0.83 -7.17 -5.88
C VAL A 77 -2.11 -7.81 -5.37
N LYS A 78 -1.97 -8.87 -4.58
CA LYS A 78 -3.08 -9.42 -3.81
C LYS A 78 -3.32 -8.58 -2.57
N VAL A 79 -4.52 -8.04 -2.45
CA VAL A 79 -4.99 -7.30 -1.27
C VAL A 79 -5.88 -8.23 -0.45
N THR A 80 -5.49 -8.47 0.80
CA THR A 80 -6.25 -9.30 1.75
C THR A 80 -6.73 -8.40 2.87
N LEU A 81 -8.04 -8.14 2.90
CA LEU A 81 -8.72 -7.33 3.91
C LEU A 81 -9.53 -8.22 4.88
N THR A 82 -10.14 -7.64 5.90
CA THR A 82 -10.88 -8.42 6.92
C THR A 82 -12.16 -9.04 6.36
N LYS A 83 -12.76 -8.46 5.30
CA LYS A 83 -14.05 -8.88 4.74
C LYS A 83 -13.93 -9.59 3.38
N GLY A 84 -12.73 -9.80 2.87
CA GLY A 84 -12.48 -10.46 1.60
C GLY A 84 -11.12 -10.10 0.99
N THR A 85 -10.93 -10.50 -0.26
CA THR A 85 -9.70 -10.21 -1.01
C THR A 85 -10.04 -9.63 -2.37
N PHE A 86 -9.08 -8.94 -2.98
CA PHE A 86 -9.10 -8.58 -4.41
C PHE A 86 -7.68 -8.47 -4.93
N GLU A 87 -7.55 -8.42 -6.24
CA GLU A 87 -6.26 -8.22 -6.91
C GLU A 87 -6.19 -6.82 -7.53
N VAL A 88 -4.98 -6.35 -7.69
CA VAL A 88 -4.65 -5.07 -8.33
C VAL A 88 -3.65 -5.35 -9.44
N ASP A 89 -4.00 -5.04 -10.68
CA ASP A 89 -3.05 -4.98 -11.79
C ASP A 89 -2.29 -3.65 -11.73
N ALA A 90 -1.01 -3.71 -11.43
CA ALA A 90 -0.11 -2.56 -11.29
C ALA A 90 0.82 -2.34 -12.51
N ASN A 91 0.69 -3.11 -13.60
CA ASN A 91 1.56 -3.04 -14.78
C ASN A 91 1.80 -1.62 -15.29
N ALA A 92 0.74 -0.79 -15.36
CA ALA A 92 0.84 0.57 -15.86
C ALA A 92 1.58 1.51 -14.90
N LEU A 93 1.45 1.31 -13.59
CA LEU A 93 2.18 2.03 -12.57
C LEU A 93 3.66 1.63 -12.57
N ASP A 94 3.95 0.33 -12.64
CA ASP A 94 5.31 -0.21 -12.66
C ASP A 94 6.09 0.28 -13.89
N ALA A 95 5.44 0.32 -15.06
CA ALA A 95 6.06 0.87 -16.26
C ALA A 95 6.46 2.36 -16.11
N LYS A 96 5.72 3.14 -15.31
CA LYS A 96 6.06 4.53 -15.00
C LYS A 96 7.15 4.64 -13.94
N THR A 97 7.08 3.80 -12.90
CA THR A 97 8.07 3.73 -11.83
C THR A 97 9.45 3.37 -12.39
N ASN A 98 9.51 2.40 -13.32
CA ASN A 98 10.75 1.98 -13.97
C ASN A 98 11.37 3.05 -14.89
N LYS A 99 10.58 4.03 -15.35
CA LYS A 99 11.06 5.16 -16.16
C LYS A 99 11.39 6.39 -15.32
N ALA A 100 11.00 6.43 -14.07
CA ALA A 100 11.25 7.55 -13.19
C ALA A 100 12.72 7.61 -12.80
N SER A 101 13.28 8.82 -12.78
CA SER A 101 14.67 9.05 -12.38
C SER A 101 14.72 9.38 -10.89
N PRO A 102 15.51 8.66 -10.09
CA PRO A 102 15.66 8.98 -8.68
C PRO A 102 16.42 10.28 -8.48
N ILE A 103 16.00 11.07 -7.50
CA ILE A 103 16.75 12.21 -6.98
C ILE A 103 17.77 11.67 -6.00
N PHE A 104 19.05 11.86 -6.29
CA PHE A 104 20.16 11.31 -5.50
C PHE A 104 20.93 12.39 -4.74
N ASN A 105 21.19 12.17 -3.46
CA ASN A 105 22.02 13.00 -2.61
C ASN A 105 23.35 12.28 -2.29
N GLN A 106 24.43 12.73 -2.88
CA GLN A 106 25.76 12.11 -2.70
C GLN A 106 26.32 12.31 -1.29
N ALA A 107 25.97 13.39 -0.60
CA ALA A 107 26.49 13.65 0.74
C ALA A 107 25.96 12.65 1.78
N THR A 108 24.70 12.22 1.61
CA THR A 108 24.03 11.28 2.53
C THR A 108 23.91 9.87 1.97
N CYS A 109 24.22 9.65 0.69
CA CYS A 109 23.95 8.42 -0.06
C CYS A 109 22.48 8.02 -0.06
N SER A 110 21.57 9.00 0.01
CA SER A 110 20.14 8.77 -0.07
C SER A 110 19.62 9.04 -1.48
N ALA A 111 18.59 8.32 -1.86
CA ALA A 111 17.84 8.60 -3.07
C ALA A 111 16.34 8.51 -2.81
N ALA A 112 15.59 9.28 -3.58
CA ALA A 112 14.13 9.26 -3.56
C ALA A 112 13.60 9.16 -4.99
N LEU A 113 12.55 8.38 -5.15
CA LEU A 113 11.84 8.15 -6.40
C LEU A 113 10.35 8.30 -6.16
N SER A 114 9.63 8.92 -7.08
CA SER A 114 8.17 8.97 -7.05
C SER A 114 7.61 8.78 -8.45
N ALA A 115 6.49 8.06 -8.53
CA ALA A 115 5.75 7.88 -9.77
C ALA A 115 4.25 7.89 -9.50
N THR A 116 3.46 8.30 -10.50
CA THR A 116 1.99 8.25 -10.42
C THR A 116 1.45 7.54 -11.66
N GLY A 117 0.58 6.57 -11.44
CA GLY A 117 -0.03 5.80 -12.53
C GLY A 117 -1.38 5.19 -12.15
N PRO A 118 -2.15 4.73 -13.13
CA PRO A 118 -3.36 3.98 -12.87
C PRO A 118 -3.04 2.54 -12.48
N VAL A 119 -3.90 1.97 -11.63
CA VAL A 119 -3.99 0.53 -11.35
C VAL A 119 -5.44 0.09 -11.54
N THR A 120 -5.66 -1.16 -11.89
CA THR A 120 -7.01 -1.74 -12.09
C THR A 120 -7.29 -2.77 -11.01
N LEU A 121 -8.51 -2.72 -10.44
CA LEU A 121 -8.97 -3.68 -9.43
C LEU A 121 -9.75 -4.80 -10.11
N LEU A 122 -9.52 -6.04 -9.66
CA LEU A 122 -10.11 -7.27 -10.23
C LEU A 122 -10.15 -8.41 -9.20
N ASP A 123 -10.80 -9.51 -9.57
CA ASP A 123 -10.80 -10.80 -8.86
C ASP A 123 -11.19 -10.73 -7.37
N GLY A 124 -12.25 -9.98 -7.08
CA GLY A 124 -12.76 -9.82 -5.73
C GLY A 124 -13.44 -11.08 -5.16
N THR A 125 -13.26 -11.30 -3.86
CA THR A 125 -13.91 -12.34 -3.07
C THR A 125 -14.58 -11.76 -1.82
N GLY A 126 -15.40 -12.54 -1.15
CA GLY A 126 -16.12 -12.09 0.05
C GLY A 126 -17.02 -10.89 -0.26
N LEU A 127 -16.97 -9.84 0.55
CA LEU A 127 -17.74 -8.61 0.32
C LEU A 127 -17.26 -7.81 -0.91
N TYR A 128 -16.12 -8.15 -1.48
CA TYR A 128 -15.53 -7.47 -2.64
C TYR A 128 -15.76 -8.25 -3.94
N LYS A 129 -16.63 -9.26 -3.92
CA LYS A 129 -16.98 -10.05 -5.12
C LYS A 129 -17.44 -9.10 -6.23
N GLY A 130 -16.89 -9.32 -7.43
CA GLY A 130 -17.21 -8.49 -8.59
C GLY A 130 -16.62 -7.07 -8.55
N ILE A 131 -15.66 -6.79 -7.66
CA ILE A 131 -14.99 -5.48 -7.61
C ILE A 131 -14.38 -5.15 -8.96
N THR A 132 -14.62 -3.93 -9.42
CA THR A 132 -14.00 -3.33 -10.58
C THR A 132 -13.70 -1.87 -10.30
N GLY A 133 -12.77 -1.30 -11.03
CA GLY A 133 -12.43 0.12 -10.92
C GLY A 133 -11.00 0.42 -11.34
N THR A 134 -10.75 1.69 -11.57
CA THR A 134 -9.41 2.21 -11.83
C THR A 134 -9.08 3.25 -10.78
N VAL A 135 -7.92 3.10 -10.17
CA VAL A 135 -7.42 3.97 -9.10
C VAL A 135 -6.14 4.64 -9.56
N SER A 136 -6.04 5.95 -9.34
CA SER A 136 -4.79 6.69 -9.53
C SER A 136 -3.92 6.50 -8.30
N VAL A 137 -2.74 5.96 -8.46
CA VAL A 137 -1.81 5.62 -7.38
C VAL A 137 -0.53 6.42 -7.52
N ASN A 138 -0.11 7.04 -6.43
CA ASN A 138 1.22 7.61 -6.25
C ASN A 138 2.04 6.66 -5.38
N ILE A 139 3.21 6.28 -5.87
CA ILE A 139 4.22 5.54 -5.11
C ILE A 139 5.42 6.47 -4.83
N SER A 140 5.90 6.44 -3.60
CA SER A 140 7.10 7.17 -3.17
C SER A 140 8.04 6.21 -2.48
N ILE A 141 9.27 6.09 -3.00
CA ILE A 141 10.29 5.17 -2.51
C ILE A 141 11.51 6.00 -2.09
N GLY A 142 11.94 5.82 -0.85
CA GLY A 142 13.20 6.37 -0.34
C GLY A 142 14.15 5.24 0.02
N PHE A 143 15.44 5.40 -0.27
CA PHE A 143 16.44 4.41 0.09
C PHE A 143 17.78 5.03 0.44
N LEU A 144 18.53 4.34 1.31
CA LEU A 144 19.90 4.64 1.65
C LEU A 144 20.81 3.60 1.02
N LEU A 145 21.82 4.07 0.29
CA LEU A 145 22.84 3.21 -0.29
C LEU A 145 24.02 3.07 0.66
N PRO A 146 24.70 1.91 0.66
CA PRO A 146 25.95 1.75 1.41
C PRO A 146 27.06 2.64 0.83
N ARG A 147 28.10 2.84 1.62
CA ARG A 147 29.35 3.42 1.13
C ARG A 147 30.38 2.33 0.86
N TYR A 148 31.27 2.57 -0.09
CA TYR A 148 32.42 1.70 -0.26
C TYR A 148 33.32 1.72 1.00
N THR A 149 33.62 0.55 1.52
CA THR A 149 34.42 0.36 2.74
C THR A 149 35.92 0.28 2.44
N SER A 150 36.31 0.02 1.18
CA SER A 150 37.72 -0.17 0.76
C SER A 150 37.93 0.27 -0.70
N GLY A 151 39.18 0.24 -1.13
CA GLY A 151 39.60 0.56 -2.50
C GLY A 151 39.57 2.06 -2.82
N LYS A 152 39.72 2.39 -4.10
CA LYS A 152 39.84 3.77 -4.61
C LYS A 152 38.57 4.63 -4.39
N HIS A 153 37.46 4.00 -4.15
CA HIS A 153 36.14 4.65 -3.93
C HIS A 153 35.73 4.69 -2.44
N LYS A 154 36.64 4.32 -1.51
CA LYS A 154 36.37 4.31 -0.07
C LYS A 154 35.69 5.61 0.38
N GLY A 155 34.54 5.48 1.08
CA GLY A 155 33.74 6.59 1.58
C GLY A 155 32.74 7.17 0.57
N GLN A 156 32.85 6.87 -0.71
CA GLN A 156 31.86 7.26 -1.73
C GLN A 156 30.63 6.37 -1.64
N CYS A 157 29.49 6.87 -2.13
CA CYS A 157 28.27 6.08 -2.22
C CYS A 157 28.41 4.93 -3.23
N ASN A 158 28.04 3.73 -2.82
CA ASN A 158 28.00 2.61 -3.74
C ASN A 158 26.70 2.64 -4.56
N THR A 159 26.80 3.12 -5.78
CA THR A 159 25.67 3.20 -6.75
C THR A 159 25.71 2.07 -7.78
N GLY A 160 26.52 1.04 -7.56
CA GLY A 160 26.59 -0.12 -8.45
C GLY A 160 25.29 -0.91 -8.49
N ASN A 161 25.00 -1.56 -9.62
CA ASN A 161 23.75 -2.32 -9.83
C ASN A 161 23.51 -3.44 -8.80
N ASN A 162 24.57 -3.89 -8.14
CA ASN A 162 24.51 -4.93 -7.09
C ASN A 162 24.57 -4.35 -5.67
N ALA A 163 24.48 -3.03 -5.51
CA ALA A 163 24.47 -2.40 -4.20
C ALA A 163 23.10 -2.62 -3.53
N ASN A 164 23.07 -3.44 -2.49
CA ASN A 164 21.87 -3.59 -1.68
C ASN A 164 21.69 -2.34 -0.81
N PRO A 165 20.52 -1.67 -0.84
CA PRO A 165 20.25 -0.56 0.05
C PRO A 165 20.37 -0.98 1.52
N VAL A 166 20.88 -0.08 2.36
CA VAL A 166 20.94 -0.26 3.82
C VAL A 166 19.56 -0.14 4.44
N ALA A 167 18.71 0.70 3.86
CA ALA A 167 17.33 0.90 4.26
C ALA A 167 16.47 1.30 3.05
N VAL A 168 15.22 0.84 3.04
CA VAL A 168 14.20 1.18 2.05
C VAL A 168 12.93 1.56 2.79
N SER A 169 12.27 2.62 2.34
CA SER A 169 10.92 3.01 2.78
C SER A 169 10.06 3.21 1.55
N GLU A 170 8.89 2.61 1.55
CA GLU A 170 7.92 2.74 0.47
C GLU A 170 6.56 3.16 1.04
N GLN A 171 5.97 4.19 0.43
CA GLN A 171 4.64 4.69 0.73
C GLN A 171 3.83 4.72 -0.56
N ILE A 172 2.61 4.24 -0.48
CA ILE A 172 1.70 4.15 -1.60
C ILE A 172 0.39 4.81 -1.17
N HIS A 173 -0.07 5.78 -1.96
CA HIS A 173 -1.35 6.45 -1.77
C HIS A 173 -2.15 6.36 -3.06
N GLY A 174 -3.42 6.00 -2.97
CA GLY A 174 -4.27 5.89 -4.14
C GLY A 174 -5.68 6.40 -3.89
N THR A 175 -6.25 7.02 -4.91
CA THR A 175 -7.64 7.52 -4.93
C THR A 175 -8.34 7.12 -6.21
N GLY A 176 -9.62 6.81 -6.12
CA GLY A 176 -10.41 6.43 -7.29
C GLY A 176 -11.83 6.03 -6.94
N THR A 177 -12.49 5.34 -7.85
CA THR A 177 -13.84 4.82 -7.66
C THR A 177 -13.88 3.33 -7.91
N VAL A 178 -14.71 2.63 -7.14
CA VAL A 178 -14.95 1.20 -7.27
C VAL A 178 -16.41 0.91 -7.47
N GLN A 179 -16.69 -0.21 -8.12
CA GLN A 179 -18.02 -0.82 -8.24
C GLN A 179 -17.95 -2.27 -7.78
N PHE A 180 -19.06 -2.80 -7.30
CA PHE A 180 -19.22 -4.19 -6.90
C PHE A 180 -20.34 -4.82 -7.72
N GLY A 181 -20.11 -6.07 -8.17
CA GLY A 181 -21.06 -6.83 -8.99
C GLY A 181 -22.03 -7.69 -8.17
#